data_4df1782b617f94772b78320a1583ca30
#
_entry.id   4df1782b617f94772b78320a1583ca30
#
_cell.length_a   1.000
_cell.length_b   1.000
_cell.length_c   1.000
_cell.angle_alpha   90.00
_cell.angle_beta   90.00
_cell.angle_gamma   90.00
#
_symmetry.space_group_name_H-M   'P 1'
#
loop_
_entity.id
_entity.type
_entity.pdbx_description
1 polymer ?
#
loop_
_entity_poly.entity_id
_entity_poly.type
_entity_poly.pdbx_seq_one_letter_code
_entity_poly.pdbx_strand_id
1 'polypeptide(L)'
;VSQPSRKVIIRRRQVVAGGAAVLLGGAAVGVGAWLGRPAAGASEAGAAEAGATSTPEPPRPSATSTPEPVATFDLAANSIDDPTSPWVVVNKLRSLDPQDYEPDDLTYPDVPYVNRQPMRAATADALVQLFDAAQSEAGLTLRVQSAYRSYDTQVSVYAGWVSSRGQAGADATSARPGHSEHQTGWAVDVTGASGECALEICWGETAEGVWVGENAHRFGLIVRYRADTTPITGYESEPYHLRYVGPELAAYMQEQGITTLEQLFSLPDAPDYAPGTTD
;
A
#
# COMPACT_ATOMS: atom_id res chain seq x y z
N VAL A 1 -46.55 30.08 -27.82
CA VAL A 1 -45.92 30.96 -26.84
C VAL A 1 -44.61 30.28 -26.46
N SER A 2 -43.52 30.73 -27.10
CA SER A 2 -42.16 30.27 -26.89
C SER A 2 -41.56 30.92 -25.61
N GLN A 3 -40.99 30.12 -24.72
CA GLN A 3 -40.18 30.64 -23.63
C GLN A 3 -38.69 30.70 -24.05
N PRO A 4 -37.94 31.75 -23.65
CA PRO A 4 -36.56 31.92 -24.03
C PRO A 4 -35.60 31.13 -23.12
N SER A 5 -34.60 30.53 -23.74
CA SER A 5 -33.46 29.82 -23.10
C SER A 5 -32.64 30.73 -22.19
N ARG A 6 -32.45 30.36 -20.95
CA ARG A 6 -31.48 31.00 -20.03
C ARG A 6 -30.07 30.52 -20.34
N LYS A 7 -29.23 31.39 -20.89
CA LYS A 7 -27.77 31.19 -21.00
C LYS A 7 -27.13 31.29 -19.62
N VAL A 8 -26.53 30.21 -19.17
CA VAL A 8 -25.69 30.22 -17.98
C VAL A 8 -24.31 30.76 -18.37
N ILE A 9 -23.93 31.91 -17.81
CA ILE A 9 -22.61 32.53 -18.00
C ILE A 9 -21.70 31.97 -16.92
N ILE A 10 -20.76 31.10 -17.31
CA ILE A 10 -19.67 30.64 -16.44
C ILE A 10 -18.60 31.72 -16.41
N ARG A 11 -18.46 32.40 -15.27
CA ARG A 11 -17.34 33.33 -15.01
C ARG A 11 -16.10 32.52 -14.66
N ARG A 12 -15.10 32.52 -15.53
CA ARG A 12 -13.74 32.09 -15.24
C ARG A 12 -13.14 33.02 -14.19
N ARG A 13 -12.78 32.50 -13.00
CA ARG A 13 -11.93 33.20 -12.05
C ARG A 13 -10.49 32.99 -12.47
N GLN A 14 -9.82 34.09 -12.84
CA GLN A 14 -8.36 34.13 -13.01
C GLN A 14 -7.73 34.10 -11.62
N VAL A 15 -6.83 33.14 -11.40
CA VAL A 15 -5.95 33.11 -10.22
C VAL A 15 -4.74 33.98 -10.55
N VAL A 16 -4.58 35.04 -9.78
CA VAL A 16 -3.43 35.93 -9.83
C VAL A 16 -2.32 35.30 -8.98
N ALA A 17 -1.21 34.95 -9.60
CA ALA A 17 0.00 34.51 -8.95
C ALA A 17 0.68 35.74 -8.25
N GLY A 18 0.67 35.72 -6.93
CA GLY A 18 1.42 36.66 -6.09
C GLY A 18 2.76 36.04 -5.67
N GLY A 19 3.85 36.53 -6.27
CA GLY A 19 5.20 36.20 -5.82
C GLY A 19 5.52 36.88 -4.50
N ALA A 20 6.07 36.13 -3.55
CA ALA A 20 6.70 36.68 -2.34
C ALA A 20 8.19 36.30 -2.33
N ALA A 21 9.02 37.35 -2.26
CA ALA A 21 10.47 37.28 -2.24
C ALA A 21 11.00 36.73 -0.91
N VAL A 22 11.98 35.83 -1.01
CA VAL A 22 12.75 35.32 0.13
C VAL A 22 13.88 36.30 0.46
N LEU A 23 13.90 36.80 1.68
CA LEU A 23 15.06 37.49 2.26
C LEU A 23 15.92 36.48 3.01
N LEU A 24 17.17 36.38 2.55
CA LEU A 24 18.28 35.69 3.21
C LEU A 24 18.71 36.45 4.48
N GLY A 25 18.64 35.80 5.62
CA GLY A 25 19.26 36.26 6.87
C GLY A 25 20.23 35.18 7.37
N GLY A 26 21.51 35.40 7.16
CA GLY A 26 22.59 34.61 7.72
C GLY A 26 22.88 35.01 9.16
N ALA A 27 23.20 34.04 10.01
CA ALA A 27 24.00 34.27 11.22
C ALA A 27 24.86 33.04 11.49
N ALA A 28 26.13 33.32 11.66
CA ALA A 28 27.25 32.40 11.79
C ALA A 28 27.59 32.10 13.27
N VAL A 29 28.33 30.99 13.44
CA VAL A 29 29.44 30.73 14.40
C VAL A 29 29.08 30.38 15.84
N GLY A 30 29.53 29.19 16.23
CA GLY A 30 29.73 28.74 17.59
C GLY A 30 30.54 27.45 17.65
N VAL A 31 31.86 27.56 17.38
CA VAL A 31 32.85 26.50 17.61
C VAL A 31 33.13 26.44 19.11
N GLY A 32 32.91 25.29 19.76
CA GLY A 32 33.33 25.02 21.12
C GLY A 32 34.11 23.71 21.20
N ALA A 33 35.43 23.82 21.03
CA ALA A 33 36.37 22.75 21.30
C ALA A 33 36.55 22.60 22.81
N TRP A 34 36.44 21.37 23.32
CA TRP A 34 36.91 21.00 24.64
C TRP A 34 37.99 19.91 24.53
N LEU A 35 39.25 20.34 24.69
CA LEU A 35 40.42 19.52 24.95
C LEU A 35 40.55 19.33 26.47
N GLY A 36 40.75 18.12 26.91
CA GLY A 36 41.10 17.80 28.28
C GLY A 36 41.64 16.41 28.42
N ARG A 37 42.95 16.21 28.33
CA ARG A 37 43.78 15.08 28.82
C ARG A 37 44.39 15.52 30.18
N PRO A 38 45.21 14.65 30.87
CA PRO A 38 45.06 13.26 31.34
C PRO A 38 45.37 13.16 32.84
N ALA A 39 45.22 11.99 33.44
CA ALA A 39 46.01 11.68 34.65
C ALA A 39 46.30 10.16 34.72
N ALA A 40 47.57 9.89 34.78
CA ALA A 40 48.17 8.61 35.02
C ALA A 40 48.16 8.31 36.53
N GLY A 41 48.10 7.05 36.89
CA GLY A 41 48.31 6.55 38.25
C GLY A 41 48.75 5.10 38.20
N ALA A 42 49.98 4.90 38.59
CA ALA A 42 50.75 3.65 38.51
C ALA A 42 50.56 2.75 39.73
N SER A 43 50.91 1.46 39.49
CA SER A 43 51.57 0.50 40.42
C SER A 43 50.76 -0.09 41.58
N GLU A 44 50.66 -1.41 41.68
CA GLU A 44 51.72 -2.22 42.31
C GLU A 44 51.45 -3.73 42.10
N ALA A 45 52.56 -4.46 42.19
CA ALA A 45 52.73 -5.88 41.97
C ALA A 45 52.23 -6.75 43.16
N GLY A 46 51.81 -7.95 42.87
CA GLY A 46 51.52 -8.95 43.90
C GLY A 46 51.49 -10.37 43.33
N ALA A 47 52.68 -11.04 43.49
CA ALA A 47 52.88 -12.45 43.71
C ALA A 47 52.22 -13.56 42.91
N ALA A 48 53.07 -14.34 42.33
CA ALA A 48 52.86 -15.64 41.70
C ALA A 48 52.32 -16.71 42.65
N GLU A 49 51.41 -17.55 42.19
CA GLU A 49 51.30 -18.95 42.63
C GLU A 49 51.26 -19.87 41.41
N ALA A 50 52.05 -20.92 41.55
CA ALA A 50 52.38 -21.90 40.55
C ALA A 50 51.30 -22.99 40.43
N GLY A 51 51.07 -23.46 39.23
CA GLY A 51 50.93 -24.89 39.02
C GLY A 51 49.53 -25.47 38.89
N ALA A 52 49.06 -25.62 37.66
CA ALA A 52 48.53 -26.91 37.22
C ALA A 52 48.57 -26.92 35.68
N THR A 53 49.46 -27.70 35.12
CA THR A 53 49.50 -28.07 33.69
C THR A 53 48.28 -28.92 33.39
N SER A 54 47.27 -28.30 32.82
CA SER A 54 46.18 -29.01 32.15
C SER A 54 46.55 -29.23 30.69
N THR A 55 46.70 -30.51 30.36
CA THR A 55 46.85 -30.99 28.99
C THR A 55 45.68 -30.51 28.16
N PRO A 56 45.89 -29.87 26.98
CA PRO A 56 44.79 -29.47 26.12
C PRO A 56 44.08 -30.73 25.56
N GLU A 57 42.79 -30.83 25.84
CA GLU A 57 41.88 -31.80 25.19
C GLU A 57 41.84 -31.49 23.70
N PRO A 58 41.94 -32.49 22.82
CA PRO A 58 41.84 -32.24 21.36
C PRO A 58 40.48 -31.65 21.05
N PRO A 59 40.39 -30.70 20.06
CA PRO A 59 39.14 -30.07 19.68
C PRO A 59 38.16 -31.13 19.22
N ARG A 60 37.01 -31.18 19.87
CA ARG A 60 35.86 -31.99 19.46
C ARG A 60 35.41 -31.52 18.09
N PRO A 61 35.22 -32.40 17.10
CA PRO A 61 34.72 -31.97 15.79
C PRO A 61 33.40 -31.21 15.95
N SER A 62 33.36 -29.96 15.51
CA SER A 62 32.13 -29.18 15.43
C SER A 62 31.15 -29.97 14.55
N ALA A 63 30.00 -30.31 15.13
CA ALA A 63 28.92 -30.89 14.37
C ALA A 63 28.56 -29.89 13.28
N THR A 64 28.73 -30.26 12.01
CA THR A 64 28.27 -29.55 10.87
C THR A 64 26.74 -29.53 10.97
N SER A 65 26.15 -28.39 11.37
CA SER A 65 24.72 -28.24 11.34
C SER A 65 24.28 -28.36 9.88
N THR A 66 23.54 -29.40 9.56
CA THR A 66 22.81 -29.50 8.31
C THR A 66 21.91 -28.29 8.25
N PRO A 67 21.94 -27.47 7.18
CA PRO A 67 21.02 -26.36 7.07
C PRO A 67 19.58 -26.90 7.12
N GLU A 68 18.80 -26.36 8.05
CA GLU A 68 17.36 -26.62 8.14
C GLU A 68 16.74 -26.23 6.80
N PRO A 69 15.87 -27.05 6.18
CA PRO A 69 15.25 -26.70 4.92
C PRO A 69 14.51 -25.38 5.10
N VAL A 70 14.86 -24.38 4.33
CA VAL A 70 14.14 -23.10 4.25
C VAL A 70 12.72 -23.46 3.82
N ALA A 71 11.75 -23.20 4.69
CA ALA A 71 10.34 -23.42 4.37
C ALA A 71 9.99 -22.58 3.14
N THR A 72 9.69 -23.25 2.04
CA THR A 72 9.23 -22.58 0.81
C THR A 72 7.81 -22.08 1.06
N PHE A 73 7.54 -20.80 0.73
CA PHE A 73 6.20 -20.24 0.83
C PHE A 73 5.24 -20.99 -0.11
N ASP A 74 4.11 -21.47 0.41
CA ASP A 74 3.13 -22.24 -0.39
C ASP A 74 2.17 -21.29 -1.11
N LEU A 75 2.46 -21.00 -2.37
CA LEU A 75 1.61 -20.18 -3.25
C LEU A 75 0.29 -20.87 -3.66
N ALA A 76 0.08 -22.13 -3.30
CA ALA A 76 -1.17 -22.86 -3.55
C ALA A 76 -2.08 -22.93 -2.30
N ALA A 77 -1.67 -22.33 -1.18
CA ALA A 77 -2.42 -22.40 0.09
C ALA A 77 -3.83 -21.77 -0.01
N ASN A 78 -4.02 -20.80 -0.91
CA ASN A 78 -5.34 -20.19 -1.16
C ASN A 78 -5.60 -20.10 -2.67
N SER A 79 -6.88 -20.10 -3.03
CA SER A 79 -7.30 -19.96 -4.43
C SER A 79 -7.07 -18.54 -4.95
N ILE A 80 -6.64 -18.44 -6.21
CA ILE A 80 -6.57 -17.16 -6.95
C ILE A 80 -7.81 -16.92 -7.82
N ASP A 81 -8.77 -17.85 -7.83
CA ASP A 81 -9.99 -17.81 -8.63
C ASP A 81 -11.26 -17.65 -7.77
N ASP A 82 -11.26 -18.16 -6.53
CA ASP A 82 -12.40 -18.07 -5.63
C ASP A 82 -12.55 -16.65 -5.08
N PRO A 83 -13.68 -15.95 -5.31
CA PRO A 83 -13.90 -14.59 -4.84
C PRO A 83 -13.92 -14.45 -3.30
N THR A 84 -14.08 -15.57 -2.57
CA THR A 84 -14.00 -15.57 -1.10
C THR A 84 -12.56 -15.56 -0.59
N SER A 85 -11.60 -15.94 -1.43
CA SER A 85 -10.19 -16.00 -1.07
C SER A 85 -9.55 -14.62 -0.99
N PRO A 86 -8.71 -14.33 0.02
CA PRO A 86 -7.94 -13.10 0.04
C PRO A 86 -6.90 -13.01 -1.09
N TRP A 87 -6.61 -14.16 -1.76
CA TRP A 87 -5.65 -14.20 -2.88
C TRP A 87 -6.33 -14.14 -4.26
N VAL A 88 -7.66 -13.99 -4.32
CA VAL A 88 -8.35 -13.87 -5.62
C VAL A 88 -7.71 -12.77 -6.47
N VAL A 89 -7.38 -13.09 -7.72
CA VAL A 89 -6.83 -12.11 -8.65
C VAL A 89 -7.92 -11.65 -9.60
N VAL A 90 -8.30 -10.39 -9.44
CA VAL A 90 -9.26 -9.69 -10.30
C VAL A 90 -8.50 -8.62 -11.05
N ASN A 91 -8.58 -8.64 -12.39
CA ASN A 91 -7.92 -7.67 -13.25
C ASN A 91 -8.65 -7.58 -14.61
N LYS A 92 -8.09 -6.89 -15.58
CA LYS A 92 -8.74 -6.70 -16.89
C LYS A 92 -8.95 -7.99 -17.69
N LEU A 93 -8.18 -9.04 -17.44
CA LEU A 93 -8.33 -10.36 -18.07
C LEU A 93 -9.11 -11.37 -17.20
N ARG A 94 -9.35 -11.06 -15.94
CA ARG A 94 -9.96 -11.95 -14.95
C ARG A 94 -11.09 -11.21 -14.24
N SER A 95 -12.34 -11.52 -14.64
CA SER A 95 -13.52 -11.08 -13.91
C SER A 95 -13.78 -11.97 -12.68
N LEU A 96 -14.58 -11.48 -11.75
CA LEU A 96 -15.18 -12.30 -10.72
C LEU A 96 -16.11 -13.36 -11.33
N ASP A 97 -16.25 -14.49 -10.66
CA ASP A 97 -17.22 -15.55 -10.97
C ASP A 97 -17.91 -15.99 -9.64
N PRO A 98 -19.22 -15.71 -9.46
CA PRO A 98 -20.08 -14.99 -10.39
C PRO A 98 -19.70 -13.52 -10.55
N GLN A 99 -20.03 -12.94 -11.71
CA GLN A 99 -19.63 -11.56 -12.05
C GLN A 99 -20.25 -10.50 -11.12
N ASP A 100 -21.43 -10.78 -10.58
CA ASP A 100 -22.16 -9.97 -9.60
C ASP A 100 -21.89 -10.38 -8.14
N TYR A 101 -20.77 -11.06 -7.89
CA TYR A 101 -20.39 -11.52 -6.55
C TYR A 101 -20.50 -10.40 -5.50
N GLU A 102 -21.07 -10.78 -4.33
CA GLU A 102 -21.16 -9.93 -3.14
C GLU A 102 -20.67 -10.71 -1.92
N PRO A 103 -19.71 -10.15 -1.14
CA PRO A 103 -19.26 -10.77 0.11
C PRO A 103 -20.36 -10.80 1.17
N ASP A 104 -20.41 -11.87 1.97
CA ASP A 104 -21.40 -12.06 3.05
C ASP A 104 -20.88 -11.60 4.44
N ASP A 105 -19.59 -11.28 4.56
CA ASP A 105 -18.90 -10.86 5.78
C ASP A 105 -18.53 -9.38 5.82
N LEU A 106 -19.27 -8.53 5.08
CA LEU A 106 -19.04 -7.09 5.06
C LEU A 106 -19.33 -6.43 6.42
N THR A 107 -18.37 -5.64 6.90
CA THR A 107 -18.45 -4.92 8.17
C THR A 107 -17.90 -3.51 8.06
N TYR A 108 -18.17 -2.68 9.06
CA TYR A 108 -17.70 -1.30 9.16
C TYR A 108 -16.70 -1.20 10.31
N PRO A 109 -15.36 -1.12 10.05
CA PRO A 109 -14.40 -0.89 11.12
C PRO A 109 -14.62 0.45 11.83
N ASP A 110 -14.21 0.53 13.09
CA ASP A 110 -14.27 1.78 13.87
C ASP A 110 -13.03 2.63 13.57
N VAL A 111 -13.06 3.29 12.42
CA VAL A 111 -11.99 4.17 11.93
C VAL A 111 -12.59 5.44 11.31
N PRO A 112 -11.81 6.52 11.12
CA PRO A 112 -12.28 7.70 10.40
C PRO A 112 -12.61 7.43 8.93
N TYR A 113 -13.71 8.00 8.43
CA TYR A 113 -14.16 7.88 7.03
C TYR A 113 -14.27 9.25 6.36
N VAL A 114 -14.03 9.27 5.04
CA VAL A 114 -14.59 10.27 4.12
C VAL A 114 -15.94 9.76 3.62
N ASN A 115 -15.96 8.55 3.05
CA ASN A 115 -17.18 7.84 2.67
C ASN A 115 -17.30 6.57 3.50
N ARG A 116 -18.39 6.43 4.24
CA ARG A 116 -18.61 5.26 5.09
C ARG A 116 -19.11 4.09 4.24
N GLN A 117 -18.18 3.23 3.86
CA GLN A 117 -18.43 2.01 3.10
C GLN A 117 -17.91 0.80 3.88
N PRO A 118 -18.56 -0.38 3.76
CA PRO A 118 -18.09 -1.59 4.43
C PRO A 118 -16.90 -2.20 3.69
N MET A 119 -16.26 -3.16 4.33
CA MET A 119 -15.23 -4.03 3.76
C MET A 119 -15.30 -5.39 4.43
N ARG A 120 -14.61 -6.41 3.92
CA ARG A 120 -14.57 -7.72 4.56
C ARG A 120 -13.93 -7.63 5.95
N ALA A 121 -14.34 -8.51 6.86
CA ALA A 121 -13.91 -8.46 8.25
C ALA A 121 -12.39 -8.45 8.42
N ALA A 122 -11.66 -9.32 7.69
CA ALA A 122 -10.22 -9.37 7.77
C ALA A 122 -9.54 -8.10 7.22
N THR A 123 -10.11 -7.46 6.18
CA THR A 123 -9.63 -6.15 5.68
C THR A 123 -9.88 -5.07 6.73
N ALA A 124 -11.03 -5.11 7.39
CA ALA A 124 -11.38 -4.16 8.45
C ALA A 124 -10.41 -4.24 9.64
N ASP A 125 -10.11 -5.45 10.10
CA ASP A 125 -9.17 -5.68 11.21
C ASP A 125 -7.75 -5.22 10.85
N ALA A 126 -7.29 -5.49 9.63
CA ALA A 126 -6.00 -5.05 9.14
C ALA A 126 -5.91 -3.52 9.06
N LEU A 127 -6.99 -2.87 8.61
CA LEU A 127 -7.06 -1.42 8.46
C LEU A 127 -7.03 -0.69 9.81
N VAL A 128 -7.73 -1.23 10.82
CA VAL A 128 -7.65 -0.69 12.19
C VAL A 128 -6.21 -0.72 12.68
N GLN A 129 -5.50 -1.86 12.54
CA GLN A 129 -4.11 -1.98 12.95
C GLN A 129 -3.18 -1.03 12.17
N LEU A 130 -3.38 -0.88 10.86
CA LEU A 130 -2.61 0.06 10.02
C LEU A 130 -2.80 1.50 10.51
N PHE A 131 -4.03 1.92 10.79
CA PHE A 131 -4.34 3.29 11.21
C PHE A 131 -3.82 3.59 12.62
N ASP A 132 -3.94 2.65 13.54
CA ASP A 132 -3.38 2.75 14.90
C ASP A 132 -1.85 2.85 14.86
N ALA A 133 -1.19 2.07 14.00
CA ALA A 133 0.25 2.14 13.82
C ALA A 133 0.68 3.47 13.18
N ALA A 134 0.01 3.96 12.15
CA ALA A 134 0.30 5.26 11.54
C ALA A 134 0.21 6.41 12.57
N GLN A 135 -0.83 6.37 13.40
CA GLN A 135 -1.03 7.37 14.46
C GLN A 135 0.02 7.25 15.56
N SER A 136 0.32 6.05 16.04
CA SER A 136 1.22 5.84 17.19
C SER A 136 2.70 5.96 16.83
N GLU A 137 3.10 5.52 15.64
CA GLU A 137 4.50 5.50 15.21
C GLU A 137 4.94 6.81 14.54
N ALA A 138 4.02 7.46 13.80
CA ALA A 138 4.34 8.63 12.98
C ALA A 138 3.45 9.86 13.25
N GLY A 139 2.43 9.76 14.10
CA GLY A 139 1.49 10.85 14.35
C GLY A 139 0.59 11.18 13.17
N LEU A 140 0.44 10.25 12.22
CA LEU A 140 -0.32 10.43 10.99
C LEU A 140 -1.75 9.93 11.18
N THR A 141 -2.72 10.74 10.76
CA THR A 141 -4.14 10.39 10.84
C THR A 141 -4.65 9.99 9.47
N LEU A 142 -5.02 8.71 9.31
CA LEU A 142 -5.58 8.15 8.08
C LEU A 142 -7.11 8.13 8.13
N ARG A 143 -7.74 8.07 6.94
CA ARG A 143 -9.19 7.94 6.75
C ARG A 143 -9.48 7.00 5.58
N VAL A 144 -10.59 6.27 5.67
CA VAL A 144 -11.11 5.52 4.54
C VAL A 144 -11.72 6.48 3.52
N GLN A 145 -11.23 6.45 2.29
CA GLN A 145 -11.75 7.24 1.16
C GLN A 145 -12.86 6.49 0.44
N SER A 146 -12.62 5.22 0.08
CA SER A 146 -13.61 4.30 -0.48
C SER A 146 -13.26 2.85 -0.12
N ALA A 147 -14.24 1.93 -0.16
CA ALA A 147 -14.05 0.52 0.15
C ALA A 147 -14.94 -0.36 -0.75
N TYR A 148 -15.76 -1.26 -0.19
CA TYR A 148 -16.62 -2.14 -0.99
C TYR A 148 -17.52 -1.34 -1.92
N ARG A 149 -17.60 -1.82 -3.18
CA ARG A 149 -18.45 -1.26 -4.22
C ARG A 149 -19.11 -2.41 -4.99
N SER A 150 -20.43 -2.49 -4.92
CA SER A 150 -21.19 -3.54 -5.60
C SER A 150 -21.05 -3.48 -7.12
N TYR A 151 -21.37 -4.59 -7.79
CA TYR A 151 -21.43 -4.67 -9.24
C TYR A 151 -22.27 -3.55 -9.85
N ASP A 152 -23.50 -3.34 -9.37
CA ASP A 152 -24.42 -2.30 -9.89
C ASP A 152 -23.87 -0.88 -9.69
N THR A 153 -23.19 -0.65 -8.56
CA THR A 153 -22.53 0.62 -8.32
C THR A 153 -21.38 0.81 -9.32
N GLN A 154 -20.60 -0.25 -9.58
CA GLN A 154 -19.50 -0.22 -10.55
C GLN A 154 -19.99 0.06 -11.96
N VAL A 155 -21.13 -0.50 -12.38
CA VAL A 155 -21.79 -0.17 -13.67
C VAL A 155 -21.99 1.36 -13.79
N SER A 156 -22.53 1.97 -12.74
CA SER A 156 -22.81 3.42 -12.73
C SER A 156 -21.53 4.26 -12.73
N VAL A 157 -20.54 3.87 -11.92
CA VAL A 157 -19.23 4.56 -11.81
C VAL A 157 -18.48 4.49 -13.14
N TYR A 158 -18.39 3.29 -13.73
CA TYR A 158 -17.70 3.09 -14.99
C TYR A 158 -18.35 3.86 -16.14
N ALA A 159 -19.70 3.83 -16.26
CA ALA A 159 -20.43 4.63 -17.24
C ALA A 159 -20.17 6.14 -17.10
N GLY A 160 -20.01 6.63 -15.88
CA GLY A 160 -19.60 8.02 -15.62
C GLY A 160 -18.20 8.34 -16.15
N TRP A 161 -17.24 7.44 -15.99
CA TRP A 161 -15.90 7.57 -16.54
C TRP A 161 -15.90 7.52 -18.07
N VAL A 162 -16.64 6.59 -18.68
CA VAL A 162 -16.79 6.52 -20.15
C VAL A 162 -17.37 7.83 -20.70
N SER A 163 -18.40 8.37 -20.03
CA SER A 163 -19.01 9.65 -20.44
C SER A 163 -18.05 10.83 -20.36
N SER A 164 -17.14 10.85 -19.38
CA SER A 164 -16.23 11.98 -19.13
C SER A 164 -14.89 11.89 -19.87
N ARG A 165 -14.34 10.68 -20.04
CA ARG A 165 -12.99 10.43 -20.58
C ARG A 165 -12.96 9.55 -21.82
N GLY A 166 -14.12 9.04 -22.29
CA GLY A 166 -14.21 8.02 -23.32
C GLY A 166 -13.77 6.65 -22.81
N GLN A 167 -13.97 5.58 -23.61
CA GLN A 167 -13.69 4.19 -23.25
C GLN A 167 -12.24 3.99 -22.78
N ALA A 168 -11.26 4.43 -23.58
CA ALA A 168 -9.84 4.23 -23.26
C ALA A 168 -9.43 4.96 -21.97
N GLY A 169 -9.95 6.17 -21.72
CA GLY A 169 -9.69 6.89 -20.48
C GLY A 169 -10.39 6.26 -19.28
N ALA A 170 -11.58 5.69 -19.46
CA ALA A 170 -12.28 4.93 -18.44
C ALA A 170 -11.49 3.66 -18.07
N ASP A 171 -11.05 2.89 -19.06
CA ASP A 171 -10.30 1.65 -18.87
C ASP A 171 -8.94 1.86 -18.16
N ALA A 172 -8.32 3.02 -18.33
CA ALA A 172 -7.08 3.36 -17.65
C ALA A 172 -7.27 3.73 -16.16
N THR A 173 -8.47 4.18 -15.78
CA THR A 173 -8.73 4.79 -14.46
C THR A 173 -9.69 3.95 -13.61
N SER A 174 -10.59 3.17 -14.21
CA SER A 174 -11.66 2.45 -13.51
C SER A 174 -11.84 1.06 -14.10
N ALA A 175 -12.07 0.08 -13.25
CA ALA A 175 -12.38 -1.26 -13.71
C ALA A 175 -13.77 -1.34 -14.35
N ARG A 176 -13.92 -2.19 -15.36
CA ARG A 176 -15.25 -2.59 -15.85
C ARG A 176 -16.00 -3.36 -14.76
N PRO A 177 -17.35 -3.38 -14.80
CA PRO A 177 -18.16 -4.18 -13.87
C PRO A 177 -17.70 -5.66 -13.82
N GLY A 178 -17.60 -6.22 -12.62
CA GLY A 178 -17.07 -7.58 -12.41
C GLY A 178 -15.54 -7.69 -12.41
N HIS A 179 -14.81 -6.62 -12.76
CA HIS A 179 -13.34 -6.58 -12.81
C HIS A 179 -12.71 -5.68 -11.72
N SER A 180 -13.50 -5.17 -10.78
CA SER A 180 -13.04 -4.28 -9.71
C SER A 180 -12.65 -5.05 -8.45
N GLU A 181 -11.46 -4.80 -7.91
CA GLU A 181 -11.07 -5.34 -6.61
C GLU A 181 -11.95 -4.83 -5.46
N HIS A 182 -12.54 -3.63 -5.57
CA HIS A 182 -13.49 -3.12 -4.58
C HIS A 182 -14.73 -4.00 -4.43
N GLN A 183 -15.13 -4.73 -5.47
CA GLN A 183 -16.25 -5.65 -5.41
C GLN A 183 -15.95 -6.90 -4.56
N THR A 184 -14.69 -7.26 -4.39
CA THR A 184 -14.29 -8.38 -3.53
C THR A 184 -14.41 -8.05 -2.04
N GLY A 185 -14.46 -6.76 -1.67
CA GLY A 185 -14.33 -6.30 -0.29
C GLY A 185 -12.91 -6.40 0.29
N TRP A 186 -11.94 -6.85 -0.52
CA TRP A 186 -10.52 -6.94 -0.15
C TRP A 186 -9.72 -5.67 -0.48
N ALA A 187 -10.31 -4.69 -1.16
CA ALA A 187 -9.65 -3.43 -1.51
C ALA A 187 -10.26 -2.23 -0.77
N VAL A 188 -9.40 -1.26 -0.45
CA VAL A 188 -9.75 -0.02 0.21
C VAL A 188 -8.84 1.11 -0.27
N ASP A 189 -9.44 2.26 -0.57
CA ASP A 189 -8.70 3.49 -0.81
C ASP A 189 -8.58 4.27 0.49
N VAL A 190 -7.39 4.79 0.76
CA VAL A 190 -7.10 5.56 1.97
C VAL A 190 -6.62 6.97 1.64
N THR A 191 -6.79 7.90 2.58
CA THR A 191 -6.30 9.28 2.47
C THR A 191 -5.86 9.80 3.83
N GLY A 192 -5.12 10.91 3.86
CA GLY A 192 -4.80 11.63 5.09
C GLY A 192 -5.98 12.45 5.62
N ALA A 193 -5.87 12.90 6.87
CA ALA A 193 -6.92 13.72 7.52
C ALA A 193 -7.19 15.04 6.79
N SER A 194 -6.17 15.63 6.15
CA SER A 194 -6.29 16.87 5.36
C SER A 194 -7.11 16.68 4.08
N GLY A 195 -7.16 15.46 3.54
CA GLY A 195 -7.69 15.18 2.22
C GLY A 195 -6.80 15.68 1.08
N GLU A 196 -5.58 16.10 1.35
CA GLU A 196 -4.61 16.51 0.34
C GLU A 196 -4.34 15.35 -0.62
N CYS A 197 -4.37 15.62 -1.91
CA CYS A 197 -4.14 14.63 -2.98
C CYS A 197 -5.05 13.38 -2.89
N ALA A 198 -6.24 13.48 -2.29
CA ALA A 198 -7.14 12.33 -2.17
C ALA A 198 -7.53 11.77 -3.55
N LEU A 199 -7.31 10.47 -3.78
CA LEU A 199 -7.50 9.77 -5.06
C LEU A 199 -6.65 10.34 -6.22
N GLU A 200 -5.51 10.93 -5.90
CA GLU A 200 -4.57 11.47 -6.89
C GLU A 200 -3.19 10.80 -6.71
N ILE A 201 -2.40 10.77 -7.79
CA ILE A 201 -1.05 10.15 -7.78
C ILE A 201 -0.15 10.84 -6.75
N CYS A 202 -0.28 12.16 -6.57
CA CYS A 202 0.51 12.92 -5.61
C CYS A 202 0.30 12.51 -4.13
N TRP A 203 -0.76 11.73 -3.82
CA TRP A 203 -0.94 11.20 -2.47
C TRP A 203 0.25 10.34 -2.03
N GLY A 204 0.88 9.61 -2.96
CA GLY A 204 2.07 8.83 -2.69
C GLY A 204 3.30 9.65 -2.25
N GLU A 205 3.28 10.96 -2.43
CA GLU A 205 4.34 11.89 -2.02
C GLU A 205 4.01 12.60 -0.69
N THR A 206 2.78 12.45 -0.16
CA THR A 206 2.41 12.96 1.17
C THR A 206 3.08 12.14 2.26
N ALA A 207 3.17 12.68 3.48
CA ALA A 207 3.72 11.95 4.62
C ALA A 207 2.95 10.65 4.90
N GLU A 208 1.63 10.70 4.79
CA GLU A 208 0.73 9.55 4.97
C GLU A 208 0.95 8.51 3.86
N GLY A 209 1.04 8.94 2.59
CA GLY A 209 1.22 8.04 1.45
C GLY A 209 2.56 7.34 1.47
N VAL A 210 3.65 8.06 1.80
CA VAL A 210 4.99 7.47 1.98
C VAL A 210 4.97 6.44 3.09
N TRP A 211 4.44 6.79 4.27
CA TRP A 211 4.40 5.88 5.40
C TRP A 211 3.57 4.61 5.09
N VAL A 212 2.40 4.76 4.47
CA VAL A 212 1.56 3.63 4.07
C VAL A 212 2.28 2.75 3.05
N GLY A 213 2.92 3.34 2.04
CA GLY A 213 3.70 2.61 1.03
C GLY A 213 4.81 1.75 1.62
N GLU A 214 5.44 2.21 2.70
CA GLU A 214 6.52 1.51 3.40
C GLU A 214 6.00 0.44 4.39
N ASN A 215 4.80 0.63 4.96
CA ASN A 215 4.35 -0.13 6.13
C ASN A 215 3.14 -1.03 5.91
N ALA A 216 2.35 -0.85 4.85
CA ALA A 216 1.10 -1.58 4.61
C ALA A 216 1.28 -3.11 4.64
N HIS A 217 2.42 -3.61 4.15
CA HIS A 217 2.73 -5.04 4.13
C HIS A 217 2.75 -5.69 5.53
N ARG A 218 3.09 -4.94 6.58
CA ARG A 218 3.09 -5.39 7.98
C ARG A 218 1.70 -5.81 8.47
N PHE A 219 0.65 -5.31 7.82
CA PHE A 219 -0.76 -5.52 8.15
C PHE A 219 -1.49 -6.36 7.10
N GLY A 220 -0.75 -7.02 6.21
CA GLY A 220 -1.34 -7.87 5.17
C GLY A 220 -1.92 -7.11 3.99
N LEU A 221 -1.55 -5.84 3.82
CA LEU A 221 -1.99 -4.97 2.73
C LEU A 221 -0.84 -4.67 1.77
N ILE A 222 -1.13 -4.57 0.48
CA ILE A 222 -0.18 -4.14 -0.55
C ILE A 222 -0.71 -2.91 -1.26
N VAL A 223 0.18 -2.01 -1.70
CA VAL A 223 -0.15 -0.99 -2.71
C VAL A 223 -0.27 -1.69 -4.05
N ARG A 224 -1.49 -1.76 -4.58
CA ARG A 224 -1.83 -2.62 -5.72
C ARG A 224 -1.36 -2.07 -7.06
N TYR A 225 -1.52 -0.77 -7.28
CA TYR A 225 -1.24 -0.10 -8.56
C TYR A 225 -0.13 0.94 -8.38
N ARG A 226 1.10 0.48 -8.60
CA ARG A 226 2.30 1.31 -8.50
C ARG A 226 2.63 1.96 -9.85
N ALA A 227 3.41 3.03 -9.84
CA ALA A 227 3.77 3.76 -11.06
C ALA A 227 4.53 2.90 -12.08
N ASP A 228 5.32 1.93 -11.62
CA ASP A 228 6.13 1.02 -12.45
C ASP A 228 5.35 -0.22 -12.92
N THR A 229 4.12 -0.43 -12.45
CA THR A 229 3.34 -1.65 -12.74
C THR A 229 2.21 -1.46 -13.75
N THR A 230 1.99 -0.23 -14.26
CA THR A 230 0.98 0.05 -15.29
C THR A 230 1.07 -0.86 -16.53
N PRO A 231 2.27 -1.23 -17.06
CA PRO A 231 2.35 -2.17 -18.18
C PRO A 231 1.82 -3.58 -17.86
N ILE A 232 1.78 -3.96 -16.58
CA ILE A 232 1.32 -5.26 -16.11
C ILE A 232 -0.18 -5.22 -15.77
N THR A 233 -0.61 -4.18 -15.04
CA THR A 233 -1.97 -4.09 -14.51
C THR A 233 -2.94 -3.32 -15.41
N GLY A 234 -2.41 -2.46 -16.29
CA GLY A 234 -3.19 -1.58 -17.17
C GLY A 234 -3.82 -0.37 -16.51
N TYR A 235 -3.64 -0.19 -15.21
CA TYR A 235 -4.16 0.97 -14.46
C TYR A 235 -3.08 2.02 -14.24
N GLU A 236 -3.49 3.29 -14.19
CA GLU A 236 -2.66 4.39 -13.71
C GLU A 236 -2.20 4.12 -12.27
N SER A 237 -1.18 4.84 -11.81
CA SER A 237 -0.71 4.71 -10.42
C SER A 237 -1.75 5.17 -9.43
N GLU A 238 -2.08 4.30 -8.49
CA GLU A 238 -3.03 4.55 -7.39
C GLU A 238 -2.36 4.23 -6.05
N PRO A 239 -1.46 5.08 -5.55
CA PRO A 239 -0.73 4.80 -4.32
C PRO A 239 -1.64 4.68 -3.09
N TYR A 240 -2.85 5.22 -3.16
CA TYR A 240 -3.91 5.16 -2.14
C TYR A 240 -4.69 3.84 -2.14
N HIS A 241 -4.64 3.05 -3.24
CA HIS A 241 -5.39 1.80 -3.39
C HIS A 241 -4.63 0.64 -2.73
N LEU A 242 -5.16 0.18 -1.60
CA LEU A 242 -4.61 -0.92 -0.84
C LEU A 242 -5.43 -2.19 -1.08
N ARG A 243 -4.72 -3.30 -1.29
CA ARG A 243 -5.30 -4.62 -1.43
C ARG A 243 -4.88 -5.51 -0.27
N TYR A 244 -5.85 -6.07 0.45
CA TYR A 244 -5.59 -7.08 1.48
C TYR A 244 -5.32 -8.45 0.83
N VAL A 245 -4.23 -9.06 1.22
CA VAL A 245 -3.79 -10.40 0.76
C VAL A 245 -3.42 -11.32 1.93
N GLY A 246 -3.51 -10.82 3.15
CA GLY A 246 -3.08 -11.50 4.36
C GLY A 246 -1.61 -11.21 4.71
N PRO A 247 -1.26 -11.24 6.03
CA PRO A 247 0.06 -10.85 6.51
C PRO A 247 1.20 -11.68 5.91
N GLU A 248 1.01 -12.98 5.79
CA GLU A 248 2.05 -13.89 5.30
C GLU A 248 2.40 -13.63 3.83
N LEU A 249 1.38 -13.45 2.96
CA LEU A 249 1.61 -13.18 1.55
C LEU A 249 2.19 -11.78 1.33
N ALA A 250 1.70 -10.78 2.05
CA ALA A 250 2.21 -9.41 1.95
C ALA A 250 3.68 -9.32 2.38
N ALA A 251 4.07 -10.02 3.47
CA ALA A 251 5.45 -10.12 3.92
C ALA A 251 6.32 -10.84 2.89
N TYR A 252 5.85 -11.96 2.35
CA TYR A 252 6.57 -12.70 1.32
C TYR A 252 6.80 -11.85 0.05
N MET A 253 5.78 -11.13 -0.43
CA MET A 253 5.92 -10.22 -1.57
C MET A 253 6.96 -9.14 -1.31
N GLN A 254 6.93 -8.54 -0.11
CA GLN A 254 7.90 -7.53 0.31
C GLN A 254 9.33 -8.08 0.36
N GLU A 255 9.54 -9.25 0.94
CA GLU A 255 10.86 -9.91 1.03
C GLU A 255 11.44 -10.28 -0.33
N GLN A 256 10.57 -10.72 -1.25
CA GLN A 256 10.97 -11.10 -2.62
C GLN A 256 11.06 -9.91 -3.58
N GLY A 257 10.63 -8.71 -3.17
CA GLY A 257 10.57 -7.54 -4.04
C GLY A 257 9.53 -7.68 -5.17
N ILE A 258 8.50 -8.53 -4.98
CA ILE A 258 7.42 -8.74 -5.94
C ILE A 258 6.33 -7.69 -5.70
N THR A 259 5.93 -6.95 -6.74
CA THR A 259 5.05 -5.79 -6.60
C THR A 259 3.65 -5.99 -7.16
N THR A 260 3.41 -7.08 -7.91
CA THR A 260 2.09 -7.37 -8.49
C THR A 260 1.66 -8.82 -8.23
N LEU A 261 0.34 -9.04 -8.13
CA LEU A 261 -0.21 -10.39 -8.01
C LEU A 261 -0.03 -11.19 -9.31
N GLU A 262 -0.03 -10.52 -10.46
CA GLU A 262 0.22 -11.13 -11.75
C GLU A 262 1.61 -11.79 -11.79
N GLN A 263 2.64 -11.07 -11.40
CA GLN A 263 4.01 -11.60 -11.32
C GLN A 263 4.13 -12.72 -10.29
N LEU A 264 3.53 -12.51 -9.09
CA LEU A 264 3.57 -13.48 -8.00
C LEU A 264 3.04 -14.86 -8.43
N PHE A 265 1.88 -14.87 -9.07
CA PHE A 265 1.19 -16.09 -9.49
C PHE A 265 1.50 -16.52 -10.93
N SER A 266 2.51 -15.89 -11.57
CA SER A 266 2.91 -16.18 -12.95
C SER A 266 1.73 -16.09 -13.95
N LEU A 267 0.86 -15.11 -13.74
CA LEU A 267 -0.26 -14.81 -14.62
C LEU A 267 0.22 -13.92 -15.79
N PRO A 268 -0.50 -13.94 -16.92
CA PRO A 268 -0.26 -12.98 -17.99
C PRO A 268 -0.43 -11.53 -17.49
N ASP A 269 0.36 -10.63 -18.07
CA ASP A 269 0.10 -9.19 -17.92
C ASP A 269 -1.30 -8.85 -18.45
N ALA A 270 -1.98 -7.93 -17.80
CA ALA A 270 -3.34 -7.54 -18.07
C ALA A 270 -3.46 -6.02 -18.40
N PRO A 271 -2.67 -5.50 -19.37
CA PRO A 271 -2.67 -4.06 -19.68
C PRO A 271 -4.01 -3.60 -20.26
N ASP A 272 -4.72 -4.49 -20.95
CA ASP A 272 -6.01 -4.22 -21.59
C ASP A 272 -7.00 -5.36 -21.39
N TYR A 273 -8.29 -5.07 -21.60
CA TYR A 273 -9.34 -6.09 -21.63
C TYR A 273 -9.22 -6.97 -22.87
N ALA A 274 -9.64 -8.22 -22.77
CA ALA A 274 -9.65 -9.11 -23.92
C ALA A 274 -10.54 -8.53 -25.06
N PRO A 275 -10.15 -8.70 -26.33
CA PRO A 275 -10.99 -8.26 -27.44
C PRO A 275 -12.40 -8.86 -27.35
N GLY A 276 -13.42 -8.01 -27.46
CA GLY A 276 -14.82 -8.44 -27.42
C GLY A 276 -15.42 -8.55 -26.01
N THR A 277 -14.68 -8.22 -24.96
CA THR A 277 -15.28 -8.00 -23.62
C THR A 277 -16.16 -6.75 -23.71
N THR A 278 -17.48 -6.97 -23.81
CA THR A 278 -18.49 -5.90 -23.74
C THR A 278 -19.04 -5.86 -22.32
N ASP A 279 -19.37 -4.65 -21.88
CA ASP A 279 -20.06 -4.40 -20.59
C ASP A 279 -21.46 -4.99 -20.59
#